data_4bbe3e411abfd8955165921aadf88860
#
_entry.id   4bbe3e411abfd8955165921aadf88860
#
_cell.length_a   1.000
_cell.length_b   1.000
_cell.length_c   1.000
_cell.angle_alpha   90.00
_cell.angle_beta   90.00
_cell.angle_gamma   90.00
#
_symmetry.space_group_name_H-M   'P 1'
#
loop_
_entity.id
_entity.type
_entity.pdbx_description
1 polymer ?
#
loop_
_entity_poly.entity_id
_entity_poly.type
_entity_poly.pdbx_seq_one_letter_code
_entity_poly.pdbx_strand_id
1 'polypeptide(L)'
;MTPKQLLLFNSLSSYIEKTLGAKTLVTARDTGEMRRLNSILGEKAKFVGTYGKNKKEKLTAEAERIIELAELVDSFSPDYLVSYPSPSAVRVAFGLGIKTVIYSDTPHAFHVHALTIPLSDYFIFSSFIDKIKFERFITKGGWTRIFRYKGVEELAWVEGYTPNEEKVRKYGLEPYKYFLVRPPEIFASYYGWGTEGFKRIVKRLSENSKVALIPRYDDDALRYNDLNVEIISEPVLGLDLEYYSIATVSGGGTMSREAALLGVPSVTLFPLKIDVDAGLRSLGFPIYRATSYEEAMKIINGILTGSIKRVSESAAGKLEHPAIPLQKILEGDI
;
A
#
# COMPACT_ATOMS: atom_id res chain seq x y z
N MET A 1 -3.04 -4.95 -9.93
CA MET A 1 -3.21 -3.71 -9.12
C MET A 1 -3.77 -4.13 -7.78
N THR A 2 -3.31 -3.52 -6.70
CA THR A 2 -3.74 -3.74 -5.34
C THR A 2 -4.44 -2.49 -4.80
N PRO A 3 -5.22 -2.56 -3.70
CA PRO A 3 -5.82 -1.39 -3.06
C PRO A 3 -4.84 -0.24 -2.82
N LYS A 4 -3.64 -0.55 -2.34
CA LYS A 4 -2.56 0.42 -2.14
C LYS A 4 -2.25 1.22 -3.41
N GLN A 5 -2.16 0.56 -4.56
CA GLN A 5 -1.85 1.22 -5.83
C GLN A 5 -2.97 2.15 -6.28
N LEU A 6 -4.23 1.78 -6.04
CA LEU A 6 -5.36 2.67 -6.36
C LEU A 6 -5.36 3.92 -5.45
N LEU A 7 -5.09 3.77 -4.16
CA LEU A 7 -4.92 4.88 -3.23
C LEU A 7 -3.79 5.81 -3.68
N LEU A 8 -2.62 5.26 -3.99
CA LEU A 8 -1.48 6.03 -4.47
C LEU A 8 -1.82 6.85 -5.71
N PHE A 9 -2.34 6.21 -6.77
CA PHE A 9 -2.58 6.91 -8.03
C PHE A 9 -3.73 7.91 -7.97
N ASN A 10 -4.76 7.67 -7.16
CA ASN A 10 -5.79 8.68 -6.90
C ASN A 10 -5.21 9.91 -6.17
N SER A 11 -4.32 9.68 -5.21
CA SER A 11 -3.69 10.77 -4.46
C SER A 11 -2.70 11.55 -5.33
N LEU A 12 -1.85 10.85 -6.10
CA LEU A 12 -0.93 11.48 -7.06
C LEU A 12 -1.70 12.26 -8.12
N SER A 13 -2.77 11.71 -8.68
CA SER A 13 -3.66 12.39 -9.63
C SER A 13 -4.20 13.69 -9.05
N SER A 14 -4.81 13.62 -7.87
CA SER A 14 -5.35 14.82 -7.19
C SER A 14 -4.28 15.87 -6.87
N TYR A 15 -3.08 15.43 -6.49
CA TYR A 15 -1.95 16.33 -6.23
C TYR A 15 -1.52 17.05 -7.51
N ILE A 16 -1.32 16.32 -8.61
CA ILE A 16 -0.85 16.88 -9.89
C ILE A 16 -1.93 17.78 -10.53
N GLU A 17 -3.20 17.38 -10.46
CA GLU A 17 -4.32 18.23 -10.90
C GLU A 17 -4.32 19.57 -10.16
N LYS A 18 -4.13 19.55 -8.83
CA LYS A 18 -4.13 20.74 -7.99
C LYS A 18 -2.90 21.62 -8.20
N THR A 19 -1.71 21.02 -8.36
CA THR A 19 -0.44 21.77 -8.41
C THR A 19 -0.06 22.25 -9.80
N LEU A 20 -0.36 21.44 -10.84
CA LEU A 20 0.03 21.72 -12.22
C LEU A 20 -1.16 22.01 -13.14
N GLY A 21 -2.40 21.89 -12.67
CA GLY A 21 -3.59 22.02 -13.54
C GLY A 21 -3.67 20.94 -14.61
N ALA A 22 -2.97 19.83 -14.44
CA ALA A 22 -2.91 18.75 -15.41
C ALA A 22 -4.24 17.98 -15.48
N LYS A 23 -4.58 17.45 -16.66
CA LYS A 23 -5.70 16.54 -16.81
C LYS A 23 -5.21 15.11 -16.58
N THR A 24 -5.85 14.37 -15.69
CA THR A 24 -5.46 12.98 -15.37
C THR A 24 -6.55 11.97 -15.70
N LEU A 25 -6.13 10.73 -15.94
CA LEU A 25 -7.00 9.57 -16.12
C LEU A 25 -6.45 8.41 -15.29
N VAL A 26 -7.14 8.06 -14.21
CA VAL A 26 -6.77 6.91 -13.39
C VAL A 26 -7.44 5.65 -13.93
N THR A 27 -6.67 4.58 -14.11
CA THR A 27 -7.20 3.28 -14.55
C THR A 27 -6.89 2.20 -13.52
N ALA A 28 -7.83 1.29 -13.34
CA ALA A 28 -7.67 0.13 -12.48
C ALA A 28 -8.11 -1.15 -13.18
N ARG A 29 -7.61 -2.31 -12.72
CA ARG A 29 -8.11 -3.61 -13.16
C ARG A 29 -9.46 -3.87 -12.51
N ASP A 30 -10.40 -4.41 -13.27
CA ASP A 30 -11.75 -4.70 -12.79
C ASP A 30 -11.75 -5.92 -11.85
N THR A 31 -11.90 -5.67 -10.58
CA THR A 31 -12.09 -6.66 -9.53
C THR A 31 -13.07 -6.12 -8.48
N GLY A 32 -13.78 -7.03 -7.79
CA GLY A 32 -14.75 -6.61 -6.77
C GLY A 32 -14.13 -5.73 -5.67
N GLU A 33 -12.88 -6.02 -5.26
CA GLU A 33 -12.14 -5.22 -4.29
C GLU A 33 -11.86 -3.81 -4.81
N MET A 34 -11.42 -3.69 -6.08
CA MET A 34 -11.14 -2.38 -6.68
C MET A 34 -12.42 -1.57 -6.90
N ARG A 35 -13.53 -2.20 -7.30
CA ARG A 35 -14.82 -1.51 -7.43
C ARG A 35 -15.29 -0.94 -6.10
N ARG A 36 -15.23 -1.73 -5.02
CA ARG A 36 -15.59 -1.27 -3.67
C ARG A 36 -14.71 -0.10 -3.20
N LEU A 37 -13.41 -0.19 -3.39
CA LEU A 37 -12.50 0.89 -3.02
C LEU A 37 -12.74 2.15 -3.87
N ASN A 38 -12.93 2.00 -5.18
CA ASN A 38 -13.19 3.13 -6.09
C ASN A 38 -14.49 3.88 -5.71
N SER A 39 -15.54 3.16 -5.30
CA SER A 39 -16.78 3.77 -4.81
C SER A 39 -16.53 4.63 -3.56
N ILE A 40 -15.72 4.17 -2.61
CA ILE A 40 -15.34 4.94 -1.41
C ILE A 40 -14.53 6.19 -1.80
N LEU A 41 -13.71 6.11 -2.85
CA LEU A 41 -12.86 7.20 -3.33
C LEU A 41 -13.54 8.17 -4.31
N GLY A 42 -14.86 8.05 -4.51
CA GLY A 42 -15.64 8.94 -5.37
C GLY A 42 -15.56 8.60 -6.87
N GLU A 43 -15.39 7.32 -7.19
CA GLU A 43 -15.48 6.75 -8.55
C GLU A 43 -14.52 7.35 -9.59
N LYS A 44 -13.34 7.77 -9.18
CA LYS A 44 -12.35 8.42 -10.05
C LYS A 44 -11.68 7.50 -11.07
N ALA A 45 -11.60 6.19 -10.78
CA ALA A 45 -10.88 5.27 -11.66
C ALA A 45 -11.79 4.62 -12.69
N LYS A 46 -11.31 4.56 -13.95
CA LYS A 46 -11.91 3.77 -15.03
C LYS A 46 -11.36 2.34 -15.00
N PHE A 47 -12.23 1.36 -15.08
CA PHE A 47 -11.84 -0.05 -15.06
C PHE A 47 -11.47 -0.54 -16.46
N VAL A 48 -10.31 -1.23 -16.56
CA VAL A 48 -9.76 -1.77 -17.80
C VAL A 48 -9.17 -3.15 -17.54
N GLY A 49 -9.67 -4.16 -18.23
CA GLY A 49 -9.27 -5.55 -18.14
C GLY A 49 -9.63 -6.23 -16.82
N THR A 50 -9.66 -7.55 -16.84
CA THR A 50 -10.01 -8.42 -15.71
C THR A 50 -8.78 -9.19 -15.19
N TYR A 51 -8.99 -10.14 -14.28
CA TYR A 51 -7.95 -11.00 -13.74
C TYR A 51 -8.31 -12.48 -13.91
N GLY A 52 -7.46 -13.25 -14.62
CA GLY A 52 -7.68 -14.67 -14.84
C GLY A 52 -7.44 -15.54 -13.60
N LYS A 53 -8.14 -16.66 -13.49
CA LYS A 53 -8.07 -17.59 -12.34
C LYS A 53 -6.86 -18.55 -12.40
N ASN A 54 -6.45 -18.94 -13.61
CA ASN A 54 -5.31 -19.83 -13.84
C ASN A 54 -4.23 -19.17 -14.72
N LYS A 55 -3.12 -19.83 -14.96
CA LYS A 55 -1.97 -19.27 -15.70
C LYS A 55 -2.34 -18.86 -17.13
N LYS A 56 -3.13 -19.67 -17.85
CA LYS A 56 -3.56 -19.38 -19.23
C LYS A 56 -4.50 -18.18 -19.25
N GLU A 57 -5.51 -18.18 -18.40
CA GLU A 57 -6.46 -17.05 -18.29
C GLU A 57 -5.76 -15.76 -17.88
N LYS A 58 -4.78 -15.79 -16.96
CA LYS A 58 -3.98 -14.61 -16.61
C LYS A 58 -3.23 -14.04 -17.80
N LEU A 59 -2.65 -14.90 -18.64
CA LEU A 59 -1.95 -14.48 -19.85
C LEU A 59 -2.90 -13.89 -20.89
N THR A 60 -4.05 -14.53 -21.12
CA THR A 60 -5.09 -14.04 -22.06
C THR A 60 -5.65 -12.70 -21.58
N ALA A 61 -6.06 -12.59 -20.31
CA ALA A 61 -6.55 -11.34 -19.72
C ALA A 61 -5.52 -10.21 -19.75
N GLU A 62 -4.21 -10.52 -19.67
CA GLU A 62 -3.15 -9.52 -19.85
C GLU A 62 -3.09 -9.02 -21.30
N ALA A 63 -3.23 -9.91 -22.28
CA ALA A 63 -3.24 -9.54 -23.70
C ALA A 63 -4.48 -8.69 -24.07
N GLU A 64 -5.66 -9.09 -23.62
CA GLU A 64 -6.91 -8.32 -23.77
C GLU A 64 -6.78 -6.92 -23.13
N ARG A 65 -6.22 -6.85 -21.92
CA ARG A 65 -5.97 -5.57 -21.25
C ARG A 65 -5.02 -4.67 -22.04
N ILE A 66 -4.01 -5.21 -22.73
CA ILE A 66 -3.13 -4.40 -23.60
C ILE A 66 -3.95 -3.73 -24.70
N ILE A 67 -4.86 -4.46 -25.33
CA ILE A 67 -5.71 -3.92 -26.41
C ILE A 67 -6.61 -2.81 -25.87
N GLU A 68 -7.37 -3.08 -24.80
CA GLU A 68 -8.28 -2.10 -24.18
C GLU A 68 -7.53 -0.85 -23.68
N LEU A 69 -6.33 -1.02 -23.10
CA LEU A 69 -5.49 0.09 -22.65
C LEU A 69 -4.96 0.90 -23.83
N ALA A 70 -4.56 0.25 -24.93
CA ALA A 70 -4.04 0.95 -26.10
C ALA A 70 -5.10 1.89 -26.69
N GLU A 71 -6.34 1.41 -26.86
CA GLU A 71 -7.46 2.23 -27.35
C GLU A 71 -7.76 3.40 -26.40
N LEU A 72 -7.81 3.14 -25.10
CA LEU A 72 -8.10 4.17 -24.11
C LEU A 72 -6.99 5.22 -24.01
N VAL A 73 -5.73 4.80 -24.00
CA VAL A 73 -4.57 5.68 -23.89
C VAL A 73 -4.37 6.50 -25.15
N ASP A 74 -4.55 5.91 -26.34
CA ASP A 74 -4.48 6.61 -27.62
C ASP A 74 -5.57 7.70 -27.69
N SER A 75 -6.82 7.38 -27.32
CA SER A 75 -7.92 8.35 -27.29
C SER A 75 -7.75 9.47 -26.27
N PHE A 76 -7.10 9.21 -25.14
CA PHE A 76 -6.80 10.22 -24.11
C PHE A 76 -5.58 11.05 -24.47
N SER A 77 -4.64 10.49 -25.22
CA SER A 77 -3.42 11.12 -25.72
C SER A 77 -2.58 11.80 -24.61
N PRO A 78 -2.12 11.07 -23.59
CA PRO A 78 -1.36 11.65 -22.48
C PRO A 78 0.09 11.89 -22.86
N ASP A 79 0.71 12.92 -22.28
CA ASP A 79 2.16 13.16 -22.36
C ASP A 79 2.96 12.12 -21.55
N TYR A 80 2.38 11.65 -20.45
CA TYR A 80 3.02 10.70 -19.53
C TYR A 80 2.06 9.60 -19.10
N LEU A 81 2.58 8.37 -19.01
CA LEU A 81 1.93 7.26 -18.35
C LEU A 81 2.65 6.94 -17.04
N VAL A 82 1.93 7.07 -15.91
CA VAL A 82 2.47 6.79 -14.57
C VAL A 82 1.91 5.47 -14.06
N SER A 83 2.75 4.53 -13.66
CA SER A 83 2.28 3.23 -13.18
C SER A 83 3.18 2.63 -12.09
N TYR A 84 2.66 1.62 -11.40
CA TYR A 84 3.49 0.59 -10.77
C TYR A 84 4.05 -0.33 -11.85
N PRO A 85 5.00 -1.25 -11.55
CA PRO A 85 5.48 -2.22 -12.52
C PRO A 85 4.32 -3.05 -13.06
N SER A 86 3.75 -2.59 -14.18
CA SER A 86 2.63 -3.19 -14.91
C SER A 86 3.07 -3.45 -16.35
N PRO A 87 3.36 -4.73 -16.74
CA PRO A 87 3.81 -5.04 -18.09
C PRO A 87 2.86 -4.53 -19.17
N SER A 88 1.54 -4.66 -18.98
CA SER A 88 0.54 -4.16 -19.95
C SER A 88 0.61 -2.64 -20.12
N ALA A 89 0.65 -1.88 -19.01
CA ALA A 89 0.67 -0.43 -19.08
C ALA A 89 1.96 0.09 -19.72
N VAL A 90 3.11 -0.43 -19.29
CA VAL A 90 4.43 -0.03 -19.82
C VAL A 90 4.57 -0.43 -21.30
N ARG A 91 4.07 -1.62 -21.67
CA ARG A 91 4.11 -2.06 -23.08
C ARG A 91 3.28 -1.17 -23.99
N VAL A 92 2.11 -0.72 -23.52
CA VAL A 92 1.26 0.22 -24.27
C VAL A 92 1.94 1.58 -24.41
N ALA A 93 2.44 2.16 -23.30
CA ALA A 93 3.12 3.45 -23.35
C ALA A 93 4.33 3.43 -24.27
N PHE A 94 5.19 2.40 -24.16
CA PHE A 94 6.34 2.23 -25.04
C PHE A 94 5.93 2.08 -26.52
N GLY A 95 4.86 1.31 -26.80
CA GLY A 95 4.36 1.10 -28.16
C GLY A 95 3.77 2.35 -28.80
N LEU A 96 3.20 3.25 -28.00
CA LEU A 96 2.61 4.51 -28.46
C LEU A 96 3.58 5.70 -28.37
N GLY A 97 4.83 5.49 -27.93
CA GLY A 97 5.82 6.56 -27.78
C GLY A 97 5.55 7.53 -26.63
N ILE A 98 4.79 7.11 -25.63
CA ILE A 98 4.42 7.91 -24.46
C ILE A 98 5.48 7.75 -23.36
N LYS A 99 5.93 8.86 -22.78
CA LYS A 99 6.89 8.83 -21.67
C LYS A 99 6.33 8.09 -20.47
N THR A 100 7.14 7.20 -19.88
CA THR A 100 6.71 6.30 -18.82
C THR A 100 7.42 6.58 -17.50
N VAL A 101 6.65 6.75 -16.43
CA VAL A 101 7.13 6.90 -15.05
C VAL A 101 6.67 5.69 -14.24
N ILE A 102 7.59 4.98 -13.62
CA ILE A 102 7.30 3.82 -12.76
C ILE A 102 7.63 4.12 -11.30
N TYR A 103 6.71 3.76 -10.40
CA TYR A 103 6.94 3.70 -8.95
C TYR A 103 7.14 2.27 -8.50
N SER A 104 8.01 2.01 -7.52
CA SER A 104 8.06 0.71 -6.83
C SER A 104 8.68 0.79 -5.44
N ASP A 105 8.11 0.02 -4.50
CA ASP A 105 8.69 -0.24 -3.17
C ASP A 105 9.06 -1.71 -2.95
N THR A 106 8.95 -2.55 -3.97
CA THR A 106 9.04 -4.03 -3.90
C THR A 106 10.22 -4.59 -4.69
N PRO A 107 11.48 -4.38 -4.29
CA PRO A 107 12.67 -4.77 -5.07
C PRO A 107 12.78 -6.29 -5.36
N HIS A 108 12.03 -7.11 -4.62
CA HIS A 108 11.98 -8.56 -4.81
C HIS A 108 11.04 -9.03 -5.94
N ALA A 109 10.24 -8.15 -6.54
CA ALA A 109 9.36 -8.48 -7.66
C ALA A 109 10.14 -8.56 -9.00
N PHE A 110 11.12 -9.49 -9.05
CA PHE A 110 12.15 -9.57 -10.09
C PHE A 110 11.57 -9.60 -11.51
N HIS A 111 10.67 -10.53 -11.80
CA HIS A 111 10.18 -10.74 -13.18
C HIS A 111 9.37 -9.55 -13.71
N VAL A 112 8.62 -8.90 -12.83
CA VAL A 112 7.82 -7.74 -13.21
C VAL A 112 8.74 -6.55 -13.49
N HIS A 113 9.77 -6.32 -12.67
CA HIS A 113 10.77 -5.26 -12.91
C HIS A 113 11.54 -5.47 -14.20
N ALA A 114 11.95 -6.70 -14.51
CA ALA A 114 12.64 -7.03 -15.75
C ALA A 114 11.81 -6.75 -17.00
N LEU A 115 10.46 -6.80 -16.90
CA LEU A 115 9.54 -6.53 -17.99
C LEU A 115 9.10 -5.06 -18.08
N THR A 116 9.48 -4.22 -17.12
CA THR A 116 8.96 -2.84 -17.03
C THR A 116 10.04 -1.79 -16.95
N ILE A 117 10.99 -1.88 -16.02
CA ILE A 117 12.01 -0.85 -15.82
C ILE A 117 12.84 -0.57 -17.10
N PRO A 118 13.31 -1.57 -17.86
CA PRO A 118 14.09 -1.33 -19.07
C PRO A 118 13.35 -0.57 -20.19
N LEU A 119 12.01 -0.54 -20.14
CA LEU A 119 11.17 0.14 -21.13
C LEU A 119 10.68 1.51 -20.62
N SER A 120 11.09 1.94 -19.43
CA SER A 120 10.59 3.16 -18.79
C SER A 120 11.58 4.30 -18.90
N ASP A 121 11.08 5.53 -19.02
CA ASP A 121 11.91 6.74 -19.05
C ASP A 121 12.38 7.13 -17.65
N TYR A 122 11.47 6.97 -16.65
CA TYR A 122 11.71 7.39 -15.28
C TYR A 122 11.32 6.29 -14.30
N PHE A 123 12.15 6.10 -13.28
CA PHE A 123 11.91 5.16 -12.20
C PHE A 123 12.03 5.84 -10.85
N ILE A 124 10.93 5.86 -10.08
CA ILE A 124 10.82 6.53 -8.79
C ILE A 124 10.72 5.49 -7.68
N PHE A 125 11.53 5.60 -6.64
CA PHE A 125 11.43 4.77 -5.44
C PHE A 125 11.98 5.47 -4.20
N SER A 126 11.58 4.95 -3.03
CA SER A 126 12.02 5.47 -1.74
C SER A 126 13.54 5.42 -1.56
N SER A 127 14.14 6.47 -1.02
CA SER A 127 15.56 6.50 -0.68
C SER A 127 15.93 5.57 0.48
N PHE A 128 14.94 5.02 1.19
CA PHE A 128 15.15 3.96 2.17
C PHE A 128 15.55 2.62 1.55
N ILE A 129 15.23 2.43 0.26
CA ILE A 129 15.63 1.23 -0.49
C ILE A 129 17.00 1.49 -1.12
N ASP A 130 17.95 0.56 -0.90
CA ASP A 130 19.24 0.65 -1.57
C ASP A 130 19.06 0.52 -3.10
N LYS A 131 19.61 1.48 -3.86
CA LYS A 131 19.53 1.50 -5.32
C LYS A 131 20.09 0.23 -5.97
N ILE A 132 21.10 -0.41 -5.35
CA ILE A 132 21.71 -1.65 -5.85
C ILE A 132 20.67 -2.76 -6.06
N LYS A 133 19.57 -2.75 -5.33
CA LYS A 133 18.48 -3.73 -5.46
C LYS A 133 17.76 -3.63 -6.80
N PHE A 134 17.84 -2.47 -7.45
CA PHE A 134 17.22 -2.21 -8.75
C PHE A 134 18.23 -2.09 -9.90
N GLU A 135 19.53 -1.92 -9.63
CA GLU A 135 20.57 -1.71 -10.65
C GLU A 135 20.58 -2.80 -11.73
N ARG A 136 20.30 -4.04 -11.37
CA ARG A 136 20.25 -5.17 -12.32
C ARG A 136 19.16 -5.07 -13.39
N PHE A 137 18.13 -4.21 -13.16
CA PHE A 137 17.06 -3.97 -14.14
C PHE A 137 17.31 -2.75 -15.00
N ILE A 138 18.32 -1.96 -14.67
CA ILE A 138 18.68 -0.75 -15.40
C ILE A 138 19.76 -1.13 -16.39
N THR A 139 19.43 -1.06 -17.67
CA THR A 139 20.37 -1.38 -18.72
C THR A 139 21.56 -0.41 -18.68
N LYS A 140 22.78 -0.91 -18.65
CA LYS A 140 23.99 -0.08 -18.70
C LYS A 140 24.00 0.73 -20.00
N GLY A 141 23.98 2.07 -19.87
CA GLY A 141 23.80 2.97 -21.02
C GLY A 141 22.35 3.10 -21.50
N GLY A 142 21.37 2.54 -20.75
CA GLY A 142 19.95 2.74 -21.02
C GLY A 142 19.44 4.13 -20.66
N TRP A 143 18.24 4.43 -21.12
CA TRP A 143 17.61 5.76 -20.97
C TRP A 143 16.88 5.96 -19.66
N THR A 144 16.62 4.91 -18.85
CA THR A 144 15.88 5.01 -17.60
C THR A 144 16.58 5.90 -16.58
N ARG A 145 15.96 7.01 -16.21
CA ARG A 145 16.45 7.94 -15.18
C ARG A 145 15.85 7.60 -13.82
N ILE A 146 16.68 7.61 -12.78
CA ILE A 146 16.30 7.25 -11.42
C ILE A 146 16.02 8.51 -10.60
N PHE A 147 14.86 8.53 -9.93
CA PHE A 147 14.49 9.52 -8.94
C PHE A 147 14.22 8.84 -7.60
N ARG A 148 14.64 9.48 -6.52
CA ARG A 148 14.46 8.94 -5.17
C ARG A 148 13.89 10.03 -4.28
N TYR A 149 13.00 9.64 -3.37
CA TYR A 149 12.43 10.53 -2.37
C TYR A 149 12.60 9.94 -0.97
N LYS A 150 12.76 10.79 0.04
CA LYS A 150 12.91 10.37 1.44
C LYS A 150 11.54 10.18 2.08
N GLY A 151 10.85 9.11 1.73
CA GLY A 151 9.49 8.87 2.19
C GLY A 151 9.00 7.47 1.86
N VAL A 152 7.71 7.27 2.08
CA VAL A 152 6.97 6.06 1.73
C VAL A 152 5.72 6.44 0.94
N GLU A 153 5.21 5.52 0.14
CA GLU A 153 4.07 5.79 -0.75
C GLU A 153 2.80 6.12 0.02
N GLU A 154 2.62 5.52 1.19
CA GLU A 154 1.47 5.72 2.07
C GLU A 154 1.31 7.19 2.50
N LEU A 155 2.38 7.98 2.48
CA LEU A 155 2.31 9.41 2.78
C LEU A 155 1.40 10.16 1.79
N ALA A 156 1.27 9.67 0.54
CA ALA A 156 0.43 10.29 -0.48
C ALA A 156 -1.05 10.44 -0.08
N TRP A 157 -1.56 9.55 0.77
CA TRP A 157 -2.97 9.61 1.20
C TRP A 157 -3.15 9.74 2.71
N VAL A 158 -2.07 9.66 3.48
CA VAL A 158 -2.10 9.90 4.93
C VAL A 158 -1.83 11.38 5.25
N GLU A 159 -0.99 12.06 4.44
CA GLU A 159 -0.72 13.49 4.63
C GLU A 159 -2.00 14.31 4.41
N GLY A 160 -2.32 15.16 5.38
CA GLY A 160 -3.54 15.98 5.35
C GLY A 160 -4.83 15.23 5.68
N TYR A 161 -4.74 13.93 6.02
CA TYR A 161 -5.90 13.17 6.48
C TYR A 161 -6.40 13.68 7.82
N THR A 162 -7.73 13.90 7.91
CA THR A 162 -8.39 14.36 9.14
C THR A 162 -9.22 13.21 9.72
N PRO A 163 -8.86 12.68 10.90
CA PRO A 163 -9.58 11.59 11.53
C PRO A 163 -11.00 11.97 11.94
N ASN A 164 -11.94 11.04 11.77
CA ASN A 164 -13.33 11.20 12.18
C ASN A 164 -13.74 10.09 13.17
N GLU A 165 -13.98 10.48 14.43
CA GLU A 165 -14.33 9.57 15.52
C GLU A 165 -15.69 8.88 15.31
N GLU A 166 -16.66 9.55 14.68
CA GLU A 166 -17.98 8.99 14.44
C GLU A 166 -17.94 7.71 13.59
N LYS A 167 -16.99 7.66 12.65
CA LYS A 167 -16.78 6.47 11.81
C LYS A 167 -16.31 5.24 12.61
N VAL A 168 -15.69 5.47 13.75
CA VAL A 168 -15.25 4.39 14.65
C VAL A 168 -16.39 3.97 15.57
N ARG A 169 -17.13 4.94 16.11
CA ARG A 169 -18.26 4.69 17.02
C ARG A 169 -19.39 3.89 16.37
N LYS A 170 -19.62 4.03 15.07
CA LYS A 170 -20.64 3.24 14.33
C LYS A 170 -20.41 1.72 14.41
N TYR A 171 -19.18 1.28 14.68
CA TYR A 171 -18.83 -0.13 14.90
C TYR A 171 -18.86 -0.55 16.38
N GLY A 172 -19.42 0.27 17.26
CA GLY A 172 -19.41 -0.02 18.70
C GLY A 172 -18.02 0.02 19.34
N LEU A 173 -17.07 0.70 18.68
CA LEU A 173 -15.70 0.86 19.16
C LEU A 173 -15.55 2.20 19.88
N GLU A 174 -14.84 2.17 21.03
CA GLU A 174 -14.46 3.38 21.73
C GLU A 174 -13.04 3.82 21.30
N PRO A 175 -12.85 5.10 20.94
CA PRO A 175 -11.54 5.62 20.60
C PRO A 175 -10.48 5.33 21.66
N TYR A 176 -9.31 4.88 21.20
CA TYR A 176 -8.13 4.56 22.02
C TYR A 176 -8.33 3.39 23.01
N LYS A 177 -9.36 2.54 22.82
CA LYS A 177 -9.68 1.40 23.69
C LYS A 177 -9.70 0.05 22.95
N TYR A 178 -9.24 -0.03 21.73
CA TYR A 178 -9.21 -1.28 20.95
C TYR A 178 -7.91 -1.45 20.19
N PHE A 179 -7.56 -2.69 19.92
CA PHE A 179 -6.54 -3.04 18.93
C PHE A 179 -7.21 -3.25 17.57
N LEU A 180 -6.59 -2.74 16.52
CA LEU A 180 -7.01 -3.03 15.15
C LEU A 180 -6.15 -4.15 14.58
N VAL A 181 -6.75 -5.22 14.08
CA VAL A 181 -6.02 -6.35 13.53
C VAL A 181 -6.43 -6.64 12.10
N ARG A 182 -5.46 -7.05 11.27
CA ARG A 182 -5.72 -7.53 9.91
C ARG A 182 -4.93 -8.81 9.64
N PRO A 183 -5.60 -9.93 9.32
CA PRO A 183 -4.95 -11.20 9.04
C PRO A 183 -3.90 -11.11 7.91
N PRO A 184 -2.88 -11.98 7.93
CA PRO A 184 -1.89 -12.06 6.87
C PRO A 184 -2.44 -12.65 5.58
N GLU A 185 -1.65 -12.52 4.50
CA GLU A 185 -1.86 -13.22 3.24
C GLU A 185 -1.44 -14.69 3.39
N ILE A 186 -2.38 -15.56 3.71
CA ILE A 186 -2.11 -16.97 4.01
C ILE A 186 -1.69 -17.81 2.80
N PHE A 187 -2.03 -17.35 1.59
CA PHE A 187 -1.63 -18.01 0.33
C PHE A 187 -0.23 -17.61 -0.16
N ALA A 188 0.42 -16.67 0.54
CA ALA A 188 1.77 -16.30 0.20
C ALA A 188 2.76 -17.34 0.74
N SER A 189 3.58 -17.92 -0.16
CA SER A 189 4.53 -19.00 0.15
C SER A 189 5.61 -18.62 1.20
N TYR A 190 5.74 -17.36 1.54
CA TYR A 190 6.71 -16.84 2.51
C TYR A 190 6.15 -16.68 3.93
N TYR A 191 4.87 -16.99 4.18
CA TYR A 191 4.27 -16.76 5.48
C TYR A 191 4.49 -17.96 6.43
N GLY A 192 5.47 -17.85 7.34
CA GLY A 192 5.89 -18.93 8.24
C GLY A 192 5.06 -19.10 9.54
N TRP A 193 4.18 -18.15 9.87
CA TRP A 193 3.39 -18.19 11.11
C TRP A 193 2.16 -19.10 11.06
N GLY A 194 1.67 -19.37 9.85
CA GLY A 194 0.38 -20.01 9.65
C GLY A 194 -0.80 -19.16 10.17
N THR A 195 -2.00 -19.58 9.88
CA THR A 195 -3.24 -18.97 10.40
C THR A 195 -3.35 -19.09 11.91
N GLU A 196 -2.89 -20.19 12.48
CA GLU A 196 -2.95 -20.47 13.92
C GLU A 196 -2.07 -19.53 14.74
N GLY A 197 -0.87 -19.21 14.27
CA GLY A 197 0.02 -18.26 14.95
C GLY A 197 -0.60 -16.86 15.08
N PHE A 198 -1.24 -16.39 14.02
CA PHE A 198 -1.95 -15.11 14.05
C PHE A 198 -3.19 -15.18 14.94
N LYS A 199 -4.00 -16.24 14.83
CA LYS A 199 -5.19 -16.44 15.69
C LYS A 199 -4.83 -16.44 17.17
N ARG A 200 -3.69 -17.04 17.54
CA ARG A 200 -3.20 -17.04 18.92
C ARG A 200 -2.89 -15.63 19.44
N ILE A 201 -2.34 -14.74 18.59
CA ILE A 201 -2.13 -13.33 18.96
C ILE A 201 -3.48 -12.64 19.16
N VAL A 202 -4.40 -12.79 18.20
CA VAL A 202 -5.75 -12.17 18.27
C VAL A 202 -6.48 -12.64 19.52
N LYS A 203 -6.45 -13.93 19.82
CA LYS A 203 -7.01 -14.50 21.07
C LYS A 203 -6.44 -13.80 22.31
N ARG A 204 -5.12 -13.68 22.39
CA ARG A 204 -4.48 -13.05 23.55
C ARG A 204 -4.83 -11.57 23.70
N LEU A 205 -5.00 -10.85 22.58
CA LEU A 205 -5.46 -9.46 22.60
C LEU A 205 -6.92 -9.38 23.08
N SER A 206 -7.81 -10.24 22.60
CA SER A 206 -9.25 -10.23 22.93
C SER A 206 -9.56 -10.62 24.37
N GLU A 207 -8.64 -11.26 25.07
CA GLU A 207 -8.75 -11.56 26.52
C GLU A 207 -8.57 -10.30 27.38
N ASN A 208 -7.87 -9.28 26.89
CA ASN A 208 -7.47 -8.12 27.70
C ASN A 208 -7.94 -6.76 27.14
N SER A 209 -8.42 -6.74 25.90
CA SER A 209 -8.83 -5.50 25.22
C SER A 209 -9.91 -5.79 24.19
N LYS A 210 -10.68 -4.78 23.80
CA LYS A 210 -11.53 -4.88 22.60
C LYS A 210 -10.63 -5.02 21.37
N VAL A 211 -11.00 -5.88 20.43
CA VAL A 211 -10.28 -6.08 19.16
C VAL A 211 -11.23 -5.83 18.01
N ALA A 212 -10.85 -4.98 17.08
CA ALA A 212 -11.49 -4.82 15.79
C ALA A 212 -10.70 -5.57 14.73
N LEU A 213 -11.34 -6.38 13.90
CA LEU A 213 -10.72 -7.19 12.87
C LEU A 213 -11.25 -6.79 11.51
N ILE A 214 -10.35 -6.36 10.62
CA ILE A 214 -10.64 -6.15 9.20
C ILE A 214 -10.30 -7.45 8.46
N PRO A 215 -11.30 -8.21 7.97
CA PRO A 215 -11.04 -9.47 7.28
C PRO A 215 -10.29 -9.23 5.97
N ARG A 216 -9.49 -10.20 5.58
CA ARG A 216 -8.84 -10.24 4.26
C ARG A 216 -9.60 -11.09 3.28
N TYR A 217 -10.18 -12.19 3.77
CA TYR A 217 -10.97 -13.17 3.04
C TYR A 217 -12.35 -13.32 3.65
N ASP A 218 -13.32 -13.76 2.85
CA ASP A 218 -14.71 -13.94 3.29
C ASP A 218 -14.85 -14.94 4.47
N ASP A 219 -13.97 -15.96 4.51
CA ASP A 219 -13.95 -16.96 5.59
C ASP A 219 -13.14 -16.54 6.83
N ASP A 220 -12.50 -15.38 6.83
CA ASP A 220 -11.85 -14.87 8.05
C ASP A 220 -12.86 -14.62 9.18
N ALA A 221 -14.06 -14.15 8.85
CA ALA A 221 -15.12 -13.98 9.83
C ALA A 221 -15.43 -15.28 10.58
N LEU A 222 -15.49 -16.41 9.88
CA LEU A 222 -15.72 -17.74 10.48
C LEU A 222 -14.51 -18.22 11.30
N ARG A 223 -13.29 -17.88 10.90
CA ARG A 223 -12.08 -18.31 11.62
C ARG A 223 -11.90 -17.66 12.98
N TYR A 224 -12.49 -16.48 13.18
CA TYR A 224 -12.36 -15.70 14.41
C TYR A 224 -13.66 -15.54 15.18
N ASN A 225 -14.76 -16.22 14.78
CA ASN A 225 -16.08 -16.13 15.41
C ASN A 225 -16.13 -16.68 16.85
N ASP A 226 -15.16 -17.52 17.22
CA ASP A 226 -14.99 -18.07 18.56
C ASP A 226 -14.25 -17.11 19.53
N LEU A 227 -13.79 -15.95 19.03
CA LEU A 227 -13.08 -14.95 19.79
C LEU A 227 -13.97 -13.71 20.02
N ASN A 228 -13.71 -12.97 21.10
CA ASN A 228 -14.40 -11.71 21.38
C ASN A 228 -13.80 -10.57 20.53
N VAL A 229 -14.11 -10.57 19.23
CA VAL A 229 -13.64 -9.58 18.27
C VAL A 229 -14.80 -8.93 17.51
N GLU A 230 -14.68 -7.65 17.19
CA GLU A 230 -15.58 -6.92 16.30
C GLU A 230 -15.12 -7.07 14.86
N ILE A 231 -15.90 -7.72 14.02
CA ILE A 231 -15.54 -7.96 12.61
C ILE A 231 -16.06 -6.83 11.74
N ILE A 232 -15.17 -6.11 11.10
CA ILE A 232 -15.48 -5.00 10.20
C ILE A 232 -15.58 -5.54 8.76
N SER A 233 -16.76 -6.02 8.40
CA SER A 233 -17.01 -6.64 7.09
C SER A 233 -17.31 -5.62 5.98
N GLU A 234 -17.71 -4.41 6.33
CA GLU A 234 -17.94 -3.35 5.37
C GLU A 234 -16.63 -2.86 4.75
N PRO A 235 -16.64 -2.47 3.46
CA PRO A 235 -15.50 -1.81 2.85
C PRO A 235 -15.21 -0.48 3.58
N VAL A 236 -13.98 -0.34 4.11
CA VAL A 236 -13.55 0.86 4.84
C VAL A 236 -12.18 1.32 4.36
N LEU A 237 -11.97 2.63 4.37
CA LEU A 237 -10.62 3.17 4.48
C LEU A 237 -10.19 3.00 5.93
N GLY A 238 -9.13 2.23 6.18
CA GLY A 238 -8.72 1.85 7.53
C GLY A 238 -8.25 3.02 8.42
N LEU A 239 -7.95 4.18 7.85
CA LEU A 239 -7.27 5.28 8.53
C LEU A 239 -7.95 5.78 9.81
N ASP A 240 -9.30 5.86 9.83
CA ASP A 240 -10.04 6.24 11.06
C ASP A 240 -9.88 5.17 12.14
N LEU A 241 -10.03 3.88 11.75
CA LEU A 241 -9.85 2.75 12.66
C LEU A 241 -8.43 2.63 13.17
N GLU A 242 -7.44 2.93 12.33
CA GLU A 242 -6.02 2.95 12.70
C GLU A 242 -5.74 4.08 13.68
N TYR A 243 -6.16 5.31 13.33
CA TYR A 243 -5.89 6.49 14.15
C TYR A 243 -6.43 6.37 15.57
N TYR A 244 -7.65 5.88 15.73
CA TYR A 244 -8.29 5.75 17.05
C TYR A 244 -8.00 4.42 17.75
N SER A 245 -7.15 3.55 17.19
CA SER A 245 -6.74 2.32 17.88
C SER A 245 -5.65 2.57 18.93
N ILE A 246 -5.51 1.65 19.89
CA ILE A 246 -4.33 1.58 20.78
C ILE A 246 -3.10 1.29 19.95
N ALA A 247 -3.21 0.30 19.07
CA ALA A 247 -2.18 -0.11 18.13
C ALA A 247 -2.79 -0.96 17.02
N THR A 248 -2.04 -1.14 15.93
CA THR A 248 -2.38 -2.06 14.85
C THR A 248 -1.51 -3.30 14.88
N VAL A 249 -2.07 -4.47 14.55
CA VAL A 249 -1.32 -5.72 14.35
C VAL A 249 -1.73 -6.31 13.01
N SER A 250 -0.81 -6.40 12.07
CA SER A 250 -1.13 -6.86 10.73
C SER A 250 -0.08 -7.79 10.13
N GLY A 251 -0.54 -8.67 9.25
CA GLY A 251 0.32 -9.51 8.43
C GLY A 251 0.88 -8.81 7.18
N GLY A 252 0.58 -7.52 6.97
CA GLY A 252 0.99 -6.75 5.79
C GLY A 252 1.66 -5.42 6.15
N GLY A 253 2.36 -4.82 5.16
CA GLY A 253 3.13 -3.60 5.39
C GLY A 253 2.30 -2.31 5.28
N THR A 254 1.33 -2.22 4.38
CA THR A 254 0.59 -0.96 4.10
C THR A 254 -0.10 -0.41 5.34
N MET A 255 -1.01 -1.18 5.95
CA MET A 255 -1.71 -0.77 7.17
C MET A 255 -0.74 -0.44 8.32
N SER A 256 0.39 -1.17 8.44
CA SER A 256 1.39 -0.88 9.47
C SER A 256 2.09 0.46 9.23
N ARG A 257 2.33 0.84 7.97
CA ARG A 257 2.93 2.13 7.62
C ARG A 257 1.93 3.27 7.75
N GLU A 258 0.67 3.06 7.33
CA GLU A 258 -0.42 4.02 7.55
C GLU A 258 -0.54 4.39 9.04
N ALA A 259 -0.69 3.37 9.90
CA ALA A 259 -0.77 3.58 11.34
C ALA A 259 0.48 4.29 11.90
N ALA A 260 1.68 3.88 11.49
CA ALA A 260 2.92 4.50 11.93
C ALA A 260 3.02 5.98 11.51
N LEU A 261 2.58 6.33 10.30
CA LEU A 261 2.51 7.72 9.82
C LEU A 261 1.52 8.55 10.64
N LEU A 262 0.41 7.94 11.08
CA LEU A 262 -0.57 8.53 12.02
C LEU A 262 -0.07 8.56 13.47
N GLY A 263 1.17 8.15 13.72
CA GLY A 263 1.78 8.11 15.05
C GLY A 263 1.31 6.97 15.93
N VAL A 264 0.55 6.02 15.39
CA VAL A 264 0.00 4.87 16.11
C VAL A 264 1.00 3.72 16.12
N PRO A 265 1.30 3.10 17.28
CA PRO A 265 2.13 1.90 17.33
C PRO A 265 1.60 0.81 16.42
N SER A 266 2.45 0.26 15.56
CA SER A 266 2.07 -0.80 14.65
C SER A 266 3.03 -1.99 14.73
N VAL A 267 2.46 -3.20 14.75
CA VAL A 267 3.20 -4.46 14.76
C VAL A 267 2.97 -5.16 13.43
N THR A 268 4.00 -5.22 12.62
CA THR A 268 3.95 -6.00 11.37
C THR A 268 4.51 -7.40 11.60
N LEU A 269 3.72 -8.39 11.20
CA LEU A 269 4.11 -9.81 11.24
C LEU A 269 4.62 -10.29 9.88
N PHE A 270 4.95 -9.35 9.00
CA PHE A 270 5.50 -9.67 7.69
C PHE A 270 6.88 -10.33 7.84
N PRO A 271 7.12 -11.53 7.26
CA PRO A 271 8.32 -12.30 7.55
C PRO A 271 9.60 -11.68 6.99
N LEU A 272 9.52 -10.96 5.87
CA LEU A 272 10.67 -10.35 5.24
C LEU A 272 10.99 -8.98 5.87
N LYS A 273 12.28 -8.63 5.92
CA LYS A 273 12.71 -7.27 6.27
C LYS A 273 12.38 -6.34 5.09
N ILE A 274 11.57 -5.33 5.38
CA ILE A 274 11.15 -4.30 4.40
C ILE A 274 11.97 -3.04 4.66
N ASP A 275 12.66 -2.55 3.63
CA ASP A 275 13.57 -1.40 3.77
C ASP A 275 12.82 -0.12 4.15
N VAL A 276 11.64 0.10 3.58
CA VAL A 276 10.82 1.29 3.90
C VAL A 276 10.34 1.28 5.35
N ASP A 277 10.00 0.12 5.91
CA ASP A 277 9.63 -0.01 7.33
C ASP A 277 10.83 0.30 8.24
N ALA A 278 12.02 -0.21 7.88
CA ALA A 278 13.25 0.07 8.59
C ALA A 278 13.62 1.56 8.51
N GLY A 279 13.39 2.19 7.35
CA GLY A 279 13.57 3.63 7.14
C GLY A 279 12.66 4.46 8.04
N LEU A 280 11.37 4.16 8.08
CA LEU A 280 10.42 4.81 8.99
C LEU A 280 10.85 4.62 10.45
N ARG A 281 11.21 3.41 10.84
CA ARG A 281 11.66 3.11 12.20
C ARG A 281 12.89 3.93 12.61
N SER A 282 13.86 4.10 11.70
CA SER A 282 15.07 4.90 11.94
C SER A 282 14.79 6.38 12.17
N LEU A 283 13.68 6.90 11.64
CA LEU A 283 13.21 8.27 11.83
C LEU A 283 12.32 8.45 13.08
N GLY A 284 12.08 7.36 13.83
CA GLY A 284 11.31 7.39 15.07
C GLY A 284 9.83 7.06 14.93
N PHE A 285 9.36 6.67 13.74
CA PHE A 285 7.97 6.21 13.56
C PHE A 285 7.73 4.91 14.32
N PRO A 286 6.55 4.73 14.94
CA PRO A 286 6.29 3.61 15.85
C PRO A 286 5.90 2.32 15.11
N ILE A 287 6.71 1.89 14.15
CA ILE A 287 6.56 0.64 13.40
C ILE A 287 7.52 -0.42 13.92
N TYR A 288 7.02 -1.61 14.22
CA TYR A 288 7.76 -2.72 14.83
C TYR A 288 7.51 -3.99 14.05
N ARG A 289 8.57 -4.70 13.69
CA ARG A 289 8.46 -6.01 13.04
C ARG A 289 8.66 -7.11 14.08
N ALA A 290 7.80 -8.13 14.05
CA ALA A 290 7.96 -9.35 14.83
C ALA A 290 8.02 -10.56 13.90
N THR A 291 8.96 -11.45 14.18
CA THR A 291 9.18 -12.69 13.42
C THR A 291 8.79 -13.94 14.21
N SER A 292 8.48 -13.79 15.49
CA SER A 292 7.98 -14.84 16.36
C SER A 292 6.83 -14.34 17.24
N TYR A 293 6.04 -15.29 17.77
CA TYR A 293 4.98 -14.99 18.72
C TYR A 293 5.52 -14.22 19.95
N GLU A 294 6.66 -14.64 20.47
CA GLU A 294 7.30 -14.07 21.63
C GLU A 294 7.72 -12.61 21.37
N GLU A 295 8.31 -12.33 20.20
CA GLU A 295 8.63 -10.97 19.78
C GLU A 295 7.38 -10.11 19.67
N ALA A 296 6.32 -10.61 19.04
CA ALA A 296 5.05 -9.90 18.90
C ALA A 296 4.46 -9.57 20.28
N MET A 297 4.41 -10.54 21.17
CA MET A 297 3.89 -10.35 22.53
C MET A 297 4.75 -9.41 23.36
N LYS A 298 6.08 -9.42 23.20
CA LYS A 298 6.98 -8.46 23.86
C LYS A 298 6.64 -7.02 23.43
N ILE A 299 6.45 -6.78 22.15
CA ILE A 299 6.08 -5.45 21.62
C ILE A 299 4.69 -5.05 22.14
N ILE A 300 3.69 -5.94 22.02
CA ILE A 300 2.33 -5.72 22.50
C ILE A 300 2.30 -5.39 24.00
N ASN A 301 3.03 -6.14 24.81
CA ASN A 301 3.16 -5.84 26.24
C ASN A 301 3.81 -4.47 26.47
N GLY A 302 4.81 -4.09 25.67
CA GLY A 302 5.40 -2.76 25.72
C GLY A 302 4.39 -1.65 25.43
N ILE A 303 3.45 -1.89 24.52
CA ILE A 303 2.36 -0.96 24.22
C ILE A 303 1.37 -0.89 25.39
N LEU A 304 0.95 -2.03 25.92
CA LEU A 304 -0.02 -2.10 27.04
C LEU A 304 0.54 -1.49 28.33
N THR A 305 1.83 -1.62 28.59
CA THR A 305 2.50 -1.02 29.77
C THR A 305 2.91 0.44 29.57
N GLY A 306 2.69 0.99 28.37
CA GLY A 306 3.03 2.38 28.04
C GLY A 306 4.54 2.64 27.85
N SER A 307 5.38 1.59 27.78
CA SER A 307 6.80 1.74 27.39
C SER A 307 6.96 2.01 25.87
N ILE A 308 6.00 1.58 25.06
CA ILE A 308 5.84 1.96 23.65
C ILE A 308 4.60 2.85 23.55
N LYS A 309 4.81 4.08 23.11
CA LYS A 309 3.73 5.10 23.04
C LYS A 309 3.47 5.55 21.62
N ARG A 310 2.31 6.17 21.43
CA ARG A 310 2.05 6.97 20.23
C ARG A 310 3.10 8.08 20.13
N VAL A 311 3.45 8.41 18.88
CA VAL A 311 4.33 9.52 18.54
C VAL A 311 3.47 10.68 18.05
N SER A 312 3.78 11.91 18.45
CA SER A 312 3.08 13.08 17.93
C SER A 312 3.34 13.22 16.42
N GLU A 313 2.36 13.74 15.69
CA GLU A 313 2.33 13.87 14.21
C GLU A 313 3.48 14.69 13.60
N SER A 314 4.28 15.39 14.43
CA SER A 314 5.44 16.19 13.97
C SER A 314 6.52 15.41 13.21
N ALA A 315 6.40 14.07 13.15
CA ALA A 315 7.34 13.24 12.40
C ALA A 315 7.09 13.27 10.87
N ALA A 316 5.88 13.58 10.39
CA ALA A 316 5.56 13.65 8.96
C ALA A 316 6.43 14.68 8.22
N GLY A 317 6.72 15.82 8.81
CA GLY A 317 7.64 16.83 8.24
C GLY A 317 9.10 16.38 8.01
N LYS A 318 9.45 15.16 8.44
CA LYS A 318 10.76 14.54 8.16
C LYS A 318 10.78 13.74 6.85
N LEU A 319 9.64 13.58 6.22
CA LEU A 319 9.46 12.80 5.00
C LEU A 319 9.18 13.72 3.80
N GLU A 320 9.59 13.26 2.63
CA GLU A 320 9.28 13.89 1.36
C GLU A 320 8.04 13.20 0.75
N HIS A 321 7.08 14.00 0.31
CA HIS A 321 5.87 13.48 -0.32
C HIS A 321 6.19 12.78 -1.65
N PRO A 322 5.64 11.58 -1.94
CA PRO A 322 5.98 10.82 -3.14
C PRO A 322 5.61 11.49 -4.46
N ALA A 323 4.74 12.51 -4.47
CA ALA A 323 4.42 13.28 -5.66
C ALA A 323 5.53 14.27 -6.07
N ILE A 324 6.44 14.66 -5.18
CA ILE A 324 7.48 15.65 -5.47
C ILE A 324 8.38 15.25 -6.64
N PRO A 325 8.96 14.03 -6.70
CA PRO A 325 9.74 13.63 -7.85
C PRO A 325 8.92 13.55 -9.15
N LEU A 326 7.64 13.16 -9.07
CA LEU A 326 6.75 13.16 -10.23
C LEU A 326 6.51 14.59 -10.73
N GLN A 327 6.21 15.53 -9.84
CA GLN A 327 6.02 16.94 -10.19
C GLN A 327 7.25 17.48 -10.94
N LYS A 328 8.46 17.28 -10.43
CA LYS A 328 9.71 17.72 -11.09
C LYS A 328 9.87 17.13 -12.50
N ILE A 329 9.53 15.85 -12.67
CA ILE A 329 9.56 15.20 -13.98
C ILE A 329 8.58 15.86 -14.95
N LEU A 330 7.36 16.15 -14.50
CA LEU A 330 6.32 16.75 -15.34
C LEU A 330 6.57 18.21 -15.69
N GLU A 331 7.23 18.96 -14.79
CA GLU A 331 7.68 20.35 -15.01
C GLU A 331 8.90 20.44 -15.93
N GLY A 332 9.60 19.33 -16.15
CA GLY A 332 10.83 19.31 -16.94
C GLY A 332 12.06 19.82 -16.17
N ASP A 333 11.98 19.95 -14.86
CA ASP A 333 13.04 20.38 -13.95
C ASP A 333 14.06 19.24 -13.71
N ILE A 334 14.71 18.72 -14.79
CA ILE A 334 15.57 17.54 -14.71
C ILE A 334 16.95 17.82 -15.30
#